data_1d7a204763429d482bacd827f6ba7dba
#
_entry.id   1d7a204763429d482bacd827f6ba7dba
#
_cell.length_a   1.000
_cell.length_b   1.000
_cell.length_c   1.000
_cell.angle_alpha   90.00
_cell.angle_beta   90.00
_cell.angle_gamma   90.00
#
_symmetry.space_group_name_H-M   'P 1'
#
loop_
_entity.id
_entity.type
_entity.pdbx_description
1 polymer ?
#
loop_
_entity_poly.entity_id
_entity_poly.type
_entity_poly.pdbx_seq_one_letter_code
_entity_poly.pdbx_strand_id
1 'polypeptide(L)'
;MSQTPAAEPEPEVLLQLDHVTTYYAQMRILEGISLRVGHGELVCLLGGNASGKSTTLKTILGLVRPRSGRVLLGGRDVTQWPVPQRIAAGMAIVPENRRLFGQLTVRENLELGAVLRKGAPLGEDFDQVHALFPRLLERRSQLAGTLSGGEQQMVAMGRALMSRPRLLLMDEPSMGLSPALVQQNFQIIKTIHASGVSVLMVEQNATMALSIADRGYVLSTGEIVLEGPAAELLRHEDLRRAYLGG
;
A
#
# COMPACT_ATOMS: atom_id res chain seq x y z
N MET A 1 -9.78 31.65 29.62
CA MET A 1 -9.25 31.78 28.23
C MET A 1 -8.72 30.41 27.83
N SER A 2 -9.55 29.61 27.16
CA SER A 2 -9.14 28.29 26.65
C SER A 2 -8.26 28.48 25.41
N GLN A 3 -6.99 28.09 25.49
CA GLN A 3 -6.12 28.00 24.33
C GLN A 3 -6.59 26.79 23.51
N THR A 4 -7.10 27.04 22.32
CA THR A 4 -7.28 26.02 21.29
C THR A 4 -5.89 25.45 21.00
N PRO A 5 -5.67 24.11 21.07
CA PRO A 5 -4.40 23.54 20.70
C PRO A 5 -4.11 23.88 19.22
N ALA A 6 -2.92 24.38 18.95
CA ALA A 6 -2.45 24.65 17.59
C ALA A 6 -2.52 23.33 16.80
N ALA A 7 -3.20 23.36 15.65
CA ALA A 7 -3.23 22.21 14.74
C ALA A 7 -1.78 21.85 14.37
N GLU A 8 -1.41 20.59 14.55
CA GLU A 8 -0.12 20.09 14.08
C GLU A 8 -0.02 20.37 12.57
N PRO A 9 1.16 20.79 12.05
CA PRO A 9 1.30 21.06 10.62
C PRO A 9 1.00 19.80 9.85
N GLU A 10 0.12 19.91 8.83
CA GLU A 10 -0.17 18.76 7.94
C GLU A 10 1.13 18.24 7.34
N PRO A 11 1.36 16.91 7.31
CA PRO A 11 2.58 16.34 6.76
C PRO A 11 2.73 16.72 5.28
N GLU A 12 3.96 17.05 4.86
CA GLU A 12 4.27 17.34 3.47
C GLU A 12 3.78 16.20 2.57
N VAL A 13 3.03 16.53 1.51
CA VAL A 13 2.36 15.54 0.67
C VAL A 13 3.37 14.80 -0.20
N LEU A 14 3.46 13.48 0.00
CA LEU A 14 4.29 12.59 -0.82
C LEU A 14 3.56 12.12 -2.09
N LEU A 15 2.32 11.64 -1.95
CA LEU A 15 1.46 11.21 -3.07
C LEU A 15 0.18 12.04 -3.08
N GLN A 16 -0.22 12.49 -4.26
CA GLN A 16 -1.52 13.13 -4.47
C GLN A 16 -2.16 12.64 -5.76
N LEU A 17 -3.43 12.26 -5.67
CA LEU A 17 -4.34 12.18 -6.81
C LEU A 17 -5.18 13.45 -6.81
N ASP A 18 -5.26 14.09 -7.98
CA ASP A 18 -5.97 15.35 -8.19
C ASP A 18 -7.05 15.14 -9.26
N HIS A 19 -8.30 14.97 -8.84
CA HIS A 19 -9.50 14.74 -9.66
C HIS A 19 -9.34 13.66 -10.74
N VAL A 20 -8.75 12.52 -10.35
CA VAL A 20 -8.42 11.42 -11.25
C VAL A 20 -9.68 10.66 -11.68
N THR A 21 -9.90 10.59 -13.01
CA THR A 21 -10.97 9.78 -13.61
C THR A 21 -10.36 8.72 -14.53
N THR A 22 -10.72 7.44 -14.31
CA THR A 22 -10.10 6.30 -14.99
C THR A 22 -11.16 5.40 -15.61
N TYR A 23 -10.85 4.91 -16.81
CA TYR A 23 -11.71 4.02 -17.59
C TYR A 23 -11.00 2.71 -17.97
N TYR A 24 -11.77 1.64 -18.08
CA TYR A 24 -11.42 0.47 -18.88
C TYR A 24 -12.32 0.44 -20.11
N ALA A 25 -11.73 0.66 -21.29
CA ALA A 25 -12.45 0.89 -22.53
C ALA A 25 -13.50 2.04 -22.37
N GLN A 26 -14.79 1.72 -22.40
CA GLN A 26 -15.87 2.70 -22.23
C GLN A 26 -16.44 2.73 -20.79
N MET A 27 -16.04 1.79 -19.95
CA MET A 27 -16.55 1.70 -18.58
C MET A 27 -15.74 2.60 -17.65
N ARG A 28 -16.40 3.59 -17.05
CA ARG A 28 -15.80 4.43 -16.01
C ARG A 28 -15.68 3.62 -14.72
N ILE A 29 -14.50 3.58 -14.15
CA ILE A 29 -14.22 2.87 -12.89
C ILE A 29 -13.93 3.84 -11.75
N LEU A 30 -13.23 4.95 -12.04
CA LEU A 30 -12.98 6.01 -11.06
C LEU A 30 -13.50 7.33 -11.59
N GLU A 31 -14.12 8.13 -10.73
CA GLU A 31 -14.67 9.43 -11.04
C GLU A 31 -14.15 10.50 -10.10
N GLY A 32 -13.31 11.41 -10.61
CA GLY A 32 -12.85 12.59 -9.88
C GLY A 32 -12.11 12.30 -8.56
N ILE A 33 -11.45 11.13 -8.45
CA ILE A 33 -10.78 10.72 -7.21
C ILE A 33 -9.71 11.73 -6.83
N SER A 34 -9.84 12.26 -5.61
CA SER A 34 -8.82 13.08 -4.97
C SER A 34 -8.45 12.43 -3.64
N LEU A 35 -7.16 12.09 -3.46
CA LEU A 35 -6.62 11.58 -2.22
C LEU A 35 -5.16 12.00 -2.07
N ARG A 36 -4.66 12.02 -0.84
CA ARG A 36 -3.26 12.35 -0.53
C ARG A 36 -2.68 11.40 0.49
N VAL A 37 -1.37 11.20 0.42
CA VAL A 37 -0.56 10.49 1.43
C VAL A 37 0.60 11.40 1.79
N GLY A 38 0.75 11.73 3.04
CA GLY A 38 1.87 12.52 3.57
C GLY A 38 3.14 11.70 3.70
N HIS A 39 4.27 12.39 3.92
CA HIS A 39 5.52 11.72 4.29
C HIS A 39 5.37 11.04 5.66
N GLY A 40 5.75 9.75 5.73
CA GLY A 40 5.64 8.97 6.96
C GLY A 40 4.18 8.74 7.40
N GLU A 41 3.20 8.84 6.51
CA GLU A 41 1.79 8.60 6.81
C GLU A 41 1.36 7.20 6.35
N LEU A 42 0.53 6.52 7.14
CA LEU A 42 -0.18 5.31 6.77
C LEU A 42 -1.64 5.66 6.46
N VAL A 43 -1.99 5.59 5.19
CA VAL A 43 -3.34 5.87 4.69
C VAL A 43 -3.99 4.57 4.23
N CYS A 44 -5.26 4.36 4.60
CA CYS A 44 -6.05 3.26 4.05
C CYS A 44 -7.15 3.76 3.10
N LEU A 45 -7.33 3.06 1.97
CA LEU A 45 -8.44 3.21 1.05
C LEU A 45 -9.36 2.01 1.20
N LEU A 46 -10.51 2.23 1.81
CA LEU A 46 -11.50 1.22 2.11
C LEU A 46 -12.55 1.16 1.02
N GLY A 47 -13.18 0.01 0.87
CA GLY A 47 -14.31 -0.15 -0.05
C GLY A 47 -14.64 -1.61 -0.30
N GLY A 48 -15.85 -1.87 -0.73
CA GLY A 48 -16.30 -3.20 -1.13
C GLY A 48 -15.60 -3.71 -2.39
N ASN A 49 -15.92 -4.94 -2.79
CA ASN A 49 -15.46 -5.49 -4.06
C ASN A 49 -15.98 -4.64 -5.22
N ALA A 50 -15.17 -4.48 -6.25
CA ALA A 50 -15.46 -3.67 -7.44
C ALA A 50 -15.68 -2.16 -7.17
N SER A 51 -15.37 -1.63 -5.98
CA SER A 51 -15.46 -0.18 -5.71
C SER A 51 -14.43 0.67 -6.46
N GLY A 52 -13.35 0.06 -6.99
CA GLY A 52 -12.28 0.77 -7.71
C GLY A 52 -10.91 0.78 -7.01
N LYS A 53 -10.76 0.15 -5.82
CA LYS A 53 -9.53 0.14 -5.01
C LYS A 53 -8.27 -0.27 -5.81
N SER A 54 -8.28 -1.46 -6.41
CA SER A 54 -7.14 -1.94 -7.20
C SER A 54 -6.91 -1.11 -8.47
N THR A 55 -7.98 -0.50 -9.03
CA THR A 55 -7.85 0.45 -10.16
C THR A 55 -7.14 1.73 -9.71
N THR A 56 -7.43 2.21 -8.51
CA THR A 56 -6.72 3.36 -7.91
C THR A 56 -5.22 3.06 -7.80
N LEU A 57 -4.83 1.91 -7.23
CA LEU A 57 -3.42 1.52 -7.15
C LEU A 57 -2.77 1.35 -8.54
N LYS A 58 -3.47 0.73 -9.49
CA LYS A 58 -2.97 0.58 -10.88
C LYS A 58 -2.77 1.94 -11.55
N THR A 59 -3.64 2.91 -11.27
CA THR A 59 -3.51 4.29 -11.79
C THR A 59 -2.31 5.00 -11.14
N ILE A 60 -2.13 4.87 -9.83
CA ILE A 60 -0.96 5.39 -9.10
C ILE A 60 0.34 4.81 -9.64
N LEU A 61 0.38 3.52 -9.95
CA LEU A 61 1.55 2.85 -10.52
C LEU A 61 1.80 3.17 -12.00
N GLY A 62 0.80 3.70 -12.72
CA GLY A 62 0.90 3.94 -14.17
C GLY A 62 0.64 2.70 -15.02
N LEU A 63 0.06 1.65 -14.45
CA LEU A 63 -0.44 0.47 -15.19
C LEU A 63 -1.70 0.81 -15.98
N VAL A 64 -2.51 1.73 -15.47
CA VAL A 64 -3.67 2.31 -16.14
C VAL A 64 -3.49 3.82 -16.16
N ARG A 65 -3.67 4.43 -17.33
CA ARG A 65 -3.61 5.89 -17.46
C ARG A 65 -4.97 6.50 -17.16
N PRO A 66 -5.04 7.53 -16.34
CA PRO A 66 -6.28 8.26 -16.14
C PRO A 66 -6.67 9.01 -17.41
N ARG A 67 -7.95 9.18 -17.66
CA ARG A 67 -8.50 9.97 -18.75
C ARG A 67 -8.43 11.47 -18.46
N SER A 68 -8.57 11.83 -17.18
CA SER A 68 -8.41 13.20 -16.67
C SER A 68 -7.86 13.17 -15.24
N GLY A 69 -7.43 14.34 -14.76
CA GLY A 69 -6.78 14.49 -13.48
C GLY A 69 -5.28 14.19 -13.52
N ARG A 70 -4.64 14.24 -12.36
CA ARG A 70 -3.19 14.11 -12.25
C ARG A 70 -2.80 13.19 -11.09
N VAL A 71 -1.65 12.53 -11.24
CA VAL A 71 -0.96 11.80 -10.18
C VAL A 71 0.35 12.53 -9.91
N LEU A 72 0.53 13.02 -8.69
CA LEU A 72 1.74 13.73 -8.28
C LEU A 72 2.49 12.89 -7.23
N LEU A 73 3.82 12.85 -7.35
CA LEU A 73 4.73 12.20 -6.40
C LEU A 73 5.80 13.21 -5.97
N GLY A 74 5.81 13.58 -4.68
CA GLY A 74 6.69 14.62 -4.17
C GLY A 74 6.54 15.93 -4.96
N GLY A 75 5.31 16.34 -5.25
CA GLY A 75 4.97 17.53 -6.02
C GLY A 75 5.22 17.44 -7.54
N ARG A 76 5.82 16.35 -8.04
CA ARG A 76 6.07 16.18 -9.49
C ARG A 76 4.90 15.45 -10.15
N ASP A 77 4.43 15.94 -11.28
CA ASP A 77 3.44 15.24 -12.09
C ASP A 77 4.06 13.99 -12.75
N VAL A 78 3.60 12.83 -12.31
CA VAL A 78 4.03 11.52 -12.80
C VAL A 78 2.96 10.83 -13.64
N THR A 79 1.89 11.52 -14.01
CA THR A 79 0.70 10.97 -14.69
C THR A 79 1.07 10.19 -15.94
N GLN A 80 2.02 10.69 -16.71
CA GLN A 80 2.47 10.05 -17.96
C GLN A 80 3.71 9.17 -17.80
N TRP A 81 4.29 9.08 -16.58
CA TRP A 81 5.49 8.27 -16.37
C TRP A 81 5.18 6.78 -16.48
N PRO A 82 6.03 5.99 -17.15
CA PRO A 82 5.91 4.53 -17.14
C PRO A 82 6.27 3.96 -15.77
N VAL A 83 5.76 2.76 -15.50
CA VAL A 83 5.94 2.05 -14.21
C VAL A 83 7.40 2.06 -13.72
N PRO A 84 8.44 1.71 -14.54
CA PRO A 84 9.82 1.68 -14.06
C PRO A 84 10.32 3.02 -13.52
N GLN A 85 9.87 4.15 -14.10
CA GLN A 85 10.26 5.48 -13.60
C GLN A 85 9.62 5.81 -12.26
N ARG A 86 8.35 5.40 -12.05
CA ARG A 86 7.65 5.59 -10.76
C ARG A 86 8.30 4.75 -9.67
N ILE A 87 8.66 3.49 -9.97
CA ILE A 87 9.39 2.63 -9.04
C ILE A 87 10.76 3.23 -8.71
N ALA A 88 11.51 3.69 -9.71
CA ALA A 88 12.80 4.35 -9.51
C ALA A 88 12.69 5.65 -8.69
N ALA A 89 11.53 6.32 -8.72
CA ALA A 89 11.24 7.49 -7.90
C ALA A 89 10.84 7.17 -6.45
N GLY A 90 10.89 5.89 -6.05
CA GLY A 90 10.67 5.44 -4.68
C GLY A 90 9.29 4.85 -4.40
N MET A 91 8.53 4.44 -5.40
CA MET A 91 7.32 3.63 -5.21
C MET A 91 7.66 2.15 -5.17
N ALA A 92 6.93 1.37 -4.35
CA ALA A 92 6.90 -0.08 -4.42
C ALA A 92 5.47 -0.59 -4.23
N ILE A 93 5.22 -1.86 -4.60
CA ILE A 93 3.92 -2.49 -4.42
C ILE A 93 4.02 -3.89 -3.84
N VAL A 94 3.14 -4.21 -2.90
CA VAL A 94 2.78 -5.56 -2.48
C VAL A 94 1.43 -5.88 -3.14
N PRO A 95 1.41 -6.71 -4.20
CA PRO A 95 0.17 -7.02 -4.92
C PRO A 95 -0.70 -8.04 -4.17
N GLU A 96 -2.01 -8.01 -4.38
CA GLU A 96 -3.02 -8.90 -3.79
C GLU A 96 -2.64 -10.39 -3.83
N ASN A 97 -2.24 -10.90 -4.98
CA ASN A 97 -1.89 -12.30 -5.18
C ASN A 97 -0.38 -12.58 -5.01
N ARG A 98 0.32 -11.76 -4.19
CA ARG A 98 1.76 -11.90 -3.87
C ARG A 98 2.67 -11.86 -5.09
N ARG A 99 2.26 -12.48 -6.21
CA ARG A 99 2.97 -12.56 -7.51
C ARG A 99 4.44 -12.91 -7.35
N LEU A 100 4.71 -13.98 -6.59
CA LEU A 100 6.05 -14.51 -6.44
C LEU A 100 6.48 -15.31 -7.68
N PHE A 101 7.77 -15.35 -7.91
CA PHE A 101 8.37 -16.27 -8.86
C PHE A 101 8.58 -17.60 -8.12
N GLY A 102 7.60 -18.50 -8.23
CA GLY A 102 7.54 -19.75 -7.44
C GLY A 102 8.71 -20.70 -7.68
N GLN A 103 9.34 -20.66 -8.85
CA GLN A 103 10.52 -21.45 -9.22
C GLN A 103 11.84 -20.83 -8.74
N LEU A 104 11.81 -19.60 -8.24
CA LEU A 104 12.95 -18.96 -7.62
C LEU A 104 12.91 -19.16 -6.10
N THR A 105 14.09 -19.14 -5.48
CA THR A 105 14.24 -19.17 -4.03
C THR A 105 13.70 -17.91 -3.38
N VAL A 106 13.53 -17.95 -2.06
CA VAL A 106 13.20 -16.76 -1.25
C VAL A 106 14.22 -15.66 -1.52
N ARG A 107 15.54 -15.98 -1.44
CA ARG A 107 16.60 -15.02 -1.66
C ARG A 107 16.51 -14.37 -3.04
N GLU A 108 16.36 -15.15 -4.10
CA GLU A 108 16.26 -14.63 -5.47
C GLU A 108 15.02 -13.75 -5.66
N ASN A 109 13.87 -14.13 -5.06
CA ASN A 109 12.70 -13.27 -5.05
C ASN A 109 12.98 -11.91 -4.38
N LEU A 110 13.71 -11.90 -3.26
CA LEU A 110 14.10 -10.64 -2.59
C LEU A 110 15.03 -9.81 -3.47
N GLU A 111 16.06 -10.42 -4.08
CA GLU A 111 17.01 -9.74 -4.97
C GLU A 111 16.32 -9.05 -6.15
N LEU A 112 15.25 -9.65 -6.70
CA LEU A 112 14.45 -9.02 -7.76
C LEU A 112 13.82 -7.69 -7.32
N GLY A 113 13.54 -7.50 -6.03
CA GLY A 113 13.03 -6.25 -5.49
C GLY A 113 14.00 -5.08 -5.66
N ALA A 114 15.30 -5.37 -5.71
CA ALA A 114 16.36 -4.38 -5.87
C ALA A 114 16.85 -4.20 -7.31
N VAL A 115 16.20 -4.82 -8.32
CA VAL A 115 16.68 -4.87 -9.72
C VAL A 115 16.97 -3.49 -10.34
N LEU A 116 16.26 -2.45 -9.91
CA LEU A 116 16.47 -1.07 -10.40
C LEU A 116 17.63 -0.36 -9.66
N ARG A 117 18.14 -0.92 -8.58
CA ARG A 117 19.25 -0.39 -7.78
C ARG A 117 20.59 -1.01 -8.23
N LYS A 118 20.88 -0.89 -9.53
CA LYS A 118 22.04 -1.53 -10.16
C LYS A 118 23.35 -1.23 -9.43
N GLY A 119 24.10 -2.29 -9.06
CA GLY A 119 25.42 -2.19 -8.43
C GLY A 119 25.42 -1.80 -6.96
N ALA A 120 24.26 -1.57 -6.34
CA ALA A 120 24.20 -1.29 -4.91
C ALA A 120 24.45 -2.58 -4.09
N PRO A 121 25.24 -2.53 -3.01
CA PRO A 121 25.35 -3.64 -2.07
C PRO A 121 24.01 -3.87 -1.38
N LEU A 122 23.57 -5.14 -1.30
CA LEU A 122 22.25 -5.50 -0.75
C LEU A 122 22.32 -6.04 0.69
N GLY A 123 23.50 -6.08 1.33
CA GLY A 123 23.67 -6.66 2.66
C GLY A 123 22.73 -6.04 3.71
N GLU A 124 22.78 -4.72 3.83
CA GLU A 124 21.92 -3.98 4.78
C GLU A 124 20.42 -4.19 4.49
N ASP A 125 20.03 -4.29 3.21
CA ASP A 125 18.63 -4.50 2.84
C ASP A 125 18.16 -5.90 3.27
N PHE A 126 19.01 -6.92 3.08
CA PHE A 126 18.74 -8.27 3.58
C PHE A 126 18.66 -8.28 5.11
N ASP A 127 19.57 -7.60 5.81
CA ASP A 127 19.54 -7.55 7.27
C ASP A 127 18.24 -6.92 7.78
N GLN A 128 17.78 -5.81 7.16
CA GLN A 128 16.52 -5.17 7.50
C GLN A 128 15.31 -6.08 7.22
N VAL A 129 15.28 -6.73 6.04
CA VAL A 129 14.20 -7.67 5.69
C VAL A 129 14.20 -8.88 6.62
N HIS A 130 15.36 -9.44 6.97
CA HIS A 130 15.46 -10.57 7.86
C HIS A 130 15.14 -10.20 9.33
N ALA A 131 15.40 -8.96 9.75
CA ALA A 131 14.96 -8.47 11.06
C ALA A 131 13.43 -8.40 11.16
N LEU A 132 12.75 -7.95 10.09
CA LEU A 132 11.27 -7.96 10.01
C LEU A 132 10.69 -9.36 9.83
N PHE A 133 11.37 -10.22 9.10
CA PHE A 133 10.92 -11.55 8.70
C PHE A 133 12.01 -12.61 8.96
N PRO A 134 12.28 -12.99 10.23
CA PRO A 134 13.35 -13.96 10.54
C PRO A 134 13.18 -15.31 9.82
N ARG A 135 11.94 -15.74 9.58
CA ARG A 135 11.62 -16.97 8.85
C ARG A 135 12.17 -16.98 7.42
N LEU A 136 12.30 -15.80 6.78
CA LEU A 136 12.85 -15.71 5.43
C LEU A 136 14.35 -16.01 5.39
N LEU A 137 15.08 -15.68 6.47
CA LEU A 137 16.49 -16.06 6.61
C LEU A 137 16.65 -17.57 6.72
N GLU A 138 15.83 -18.23 7.57
CA GLU A 138 15.85 -19.69 7.74
C GLU A 138 15.57 -20.43 6.44
N ARG A 139 14.70 -19.86 5.60
CA ARG A 139 14.21 -20.46 4.35
C ARG A 139 14.80 -19.86 3.08
N ARG A 140 15.90 -19.11 3.19
CA ARG A 140 16.46 -18.31 2.08
C ARG A 140 16.74 -19.10 0.79
N SER A 141 17.04 -20.39 0.91
CA SER A 141 17.33 -21.30 -0.21
C SER A 141 16.12 -22.13 -0.66
N GLN A 142 14.97 -21.99 0.01
CA GLN A 142 13.75 -22.72 -0.34
C GLN A 142 13.05 -22.03 -1.51
N LEU A 143 12.43 -22.81 -2.43
CA LEU A 143 11.63 -22.29 -3.53
C LEU A 143 10.38 -21.57 -2.97
N ALA A 144 10.13 -20.35 -3.43
CA ALA A 144 9.04 -19.52 -2.92
C ALA A 144 7.65 -20.13 -3.14
N GLY A 145 7.48 -20.93 -4.21
CA GLY A 145 6.23 -21.62 -4.50
C GLY A 145 5.86 -22.72 -3.48
N THR A 146 6.82 -23.21 -2.68
CA THR A 146 6.61 -24.28 -1.68
C THR A 146 6.33 -23.74 -0.27
N LEU A 147 6.35 -22.43 -0.09
CA LEU A 147 6.08 -21.77 1.19
C LEU A 147 4.59 -21.76 1.52
N SER A 148 4.26 -21.66 2.83
CA SER A 148 2.91 -21.36 3.27
C SER A 148 2.42 -19.99 2.79
N GLY A 149 1.10 -19.77 2.72
CA GLY A 149 0.55 -18.49 2.29
C GLY A 149 1.04 -17.28 3.10
N GLY A 150 1.24 -17.43 4.41
CA GLY A 150 1.80 -16.38 5.26
C GLY A 150 3.27 -16.08 4.94
N GLU A 151 4.09 -17.13 4.75
CA GLU A 151 5.49 -16.97 4.38
C GLU A 151 5.63 -16.33 2.98
N GLN A 152 4.77 -16.72 2.02
CA GLN A 152 4.71 -16.07 0.71
C GLN A 152 4.37 -14.59 0.82
N GLN A 153 3.48 -14.20 1.74
CA GLN A 153 3.17 -12.80 2.00
C GLN A 153 4.39 -12.03 2.55
N MET A 154 5.13 -12.65 3.47
CA MET A 154 6.39 -12.08 3.97
C MET A 154 7.42 -11.88 2.84
N VAL A 155 7.55 -12.84 1.92
CA VAL A 155 8.44 -12.70 0.75
C VAL A 155 7.98 -11.54 -0.14
N ALA A 156 6.67 -11.39 -0.39
CA ALA A 156 6.15 -10.29 -1.22
C ALA A 156 6.44 -8.92 -0.60
N MET A 157 6.24 -8.78 0.73
CA MET A 157 6.58 -7.56 1.46
C MET A 157 8.08 -7.31 1.47
N GLY A 158 8.89 -8.32 1.83
CA GLY A 158 10.35 -8.23 1.83
C GLY A 158 10.88 -7.79 0.47
N ARG A 159 10.38 -8.40 -0.62
CA ARG A 159 10.74 -8.02 -1.99
C ARG A 159 10.43 -6.55 -2.29
N ALA A 160 9.29 -6.04 -1.84
CA ALA A 160 8.95 -4.63 -2.03
C ALA A 160 9.91 -3.71 -1.24
N LEU A 161 10.28 -4.09 -0.02
CA LEU A 161 11.21 -3.33 0.84
C LEU A 161 12.64 -3.29 0.29
N MET A 162 13.10 -4.33 -0.44
CA MET A 162 14.42 -4.36 -1.08
C MET A 162 14.65 -3.20 -2.06
N SER A 163 13.59 -2.54 -2.56
CA SER A 163 13.72 -1.33 -3.39
C SER A 163 14.03 -0.06 -2.59
N ARG A 164 14.01 -0.09 -1.25
CA ARG A 164 14.08 1.08 -0.33
C ARG A 164 13.01 2.12 -0.67
N PRO A 165 11.72 1.75 -0.62
CA PRO A 165 10.66 2.64 -1.07
C PRO A 165 10.44 3.80 -0.10
N ARG A 166 10.08 4.97 -0.64
CA ARG A 166 9.50 6.09 0.11
C ARG A 166 8.00 5.93 0.29
N LEU A 167 7.35 5.26 -0.69
CA LEU A 167 5.93 4.96 -0.72
C LEU A 167 5.71 3.48 -1.02
N LEU A 168 5.10 2.77 -0.09
CA LEU A 168 4.70 1.38 -0.24
C LEU A 168 3.20 1.29 -0.49
N LEU A 169 2.83 0.78 -1.66
CA LEU A 169 1.45 0.48 -2.02
C LEU A 169 1.14 -0.96 -1.64
N MET A 170 -0.02 -1.23 -1.04
CA MET A 170 -0.44 -2.57 -0.65
C MET A 170 -1.85 -2.85 -1.16
N ASP A 171 -2.01 -3.93 -1.92
CA ASP A 171 -3.29 -4.35 -2.50
C ASP A 171 -3.84 -5.56 -1.73
N GLU A 172 -4.80 -5.31 -0.84
CA GLU A 172 -5.47 -6.29 0.03
C GLU A 172 -4.50 -7.27 0.72
N PRO A 173 -3.52 -6.76 1.51
CA PRO A 173 -2.45 -7.57 2.07
C PRO A 173 -2.93 -8.65 3.05
N SER A 174 -4.17 -8.56 3.55
CA SER A 174 -4.76 -9.54 4.47
C SER A 174 -5.50 -10.67 3.75
N MET A 175 -5.74 -10.56 2.43
CA MET A 175 -6.59 -11.49 1.72
C MET A 175 -6.03 -12.92 1.68
N GLY A 176 -6.89 -13.90 1.96
CA GLY A 176 -6.53 -15.32 1.94
C GLY A 176 -5.60 -15.76 3.07
N LEU A 177 -5.48 -14.98 4.14
CA LEU A 177 -4.75 -15.33 5.36
C LEU A 177 -5.70 -15.82 6.45
N SER A 178 -5.21 -16.70 7.34
CA SER A 178 -5.93 -17.05 8.55
C SER A 178 -6.00 -15.86 9.53
N PRO A 179 -6.98 -15.79 10.44
CA PRO A 179 -7.12 -14.68 11.38
C PRO A 179 -5.85 -14.33 12.16
N ALA A 180 -5.11 -15.34 12.61
CA ALA A 180 -3.83 -15.13 13.31
C ALA A 180 -2.76 -14.50 12.40
N LEU A 181 -2.68 -14.94 11.14
CA LEU A 181 -1.75 -14.38 10.16
C LEU A 181 -2.16 -12.96 9.73
N VAL A 182 -3.46 -12.65 9.69
CA VAL A 182 -3.96 -11.29 9.46
C VAL A 182 -3.43 -10.35 10.53
N GLN A 183 -3.59 -10.69 11.82
CA GLN A 183 -3.08 -9.88 12.93
C GLN A 183 -1.56 -9.66 12.82
N GLN A 184 -0.81 -10.75 12.60
CA GLN A 184 0.64 -10.66 12.41
C GLN A 184 1.02 -9.74 11.24
N ASN A 185 0.31 -9.85 10.13
CA ASN A 185 0.54 -9.04 8.93
C ASN A 185 0.34 -7.54 9.21
N PHE A 186 -0.73 -7.16 9.89
CA PHE A 186 -0.98 -5.77 10.27
C PHE A 186 0.07 -5.24 11.27
N GLN A 187 0.57 -6.08 12.19
CA GLN A 187 1.69 -5.68 13.05
C GLN A 187 2.98 -5.41 12.25
N ILE A 188 3.27 -6.22 11.24
CA ILE A 188 4.41 -6.01 10.35
C ILE A 188 4.23 -4.69 9.56
N ILE A 189 3.04 -4.43 9.02
CA ILE A 189 2.75 -3.17 8.30
C ILE A 189 2.98 -1.98 9.23
N LYS A 190 2.52 -2.05 10.48
CA LYS A 190 2.77 -1.02 11.50
C LYS A 190 4.26 -0.83 11.77
N THR A 191 5.05 -1.91 11.83
CA THR A 191 6.51 -1.82 12.01
C THR A 191 7.19 -1.18 10.80
N ILE A 192 6.77 -1.53 9.58
CA ILE A 192 7.26 -0.91 8.34
C ILE A 192 6.96 0.60 8.35
N HIS A 193 5.74 0.99 8.70
CA HIS A 193 5.35 2.40 8.81
C HIS A 193 6.20 3.12 9.88
N ALA A 194 6.39 2.52 11.06
CA ALA A 194 7.21 3.08 12.13
C ALA A 194 8.70 3.27 11.73
N SER A 195 9.20 2.59 10.69
CA SER A 195 10.52 2.83 10.12
C SER A 195 10.61 4.05 9.18
N GLY A 196 9.51 4.80 9.03
CA GLY A 196 9.44 6.03 8.22
C GLY A 196 8.97 5.82 6.78
N VAL A 197 8.57 4.62 6.40
CA VAL A 197 8.00 4.33 5.08
C VAL A 197 6.55 4.80 5.04
N SER A 198 6.19 5.67 4.08
CA SER A 198 4.80 6.05 3.84
C SER A 198 4.05 4.88 3.20
N VAL A 199 2.81 4.64 3.62
CA VAL A 199 2.03 3.49 3.17
C VAL A 199 0.68 3.95 2.63
N LEU A 200 0.29 3.48 1.45
CA LEU A 200 -1.10 3.48 0.99
C LEU A 200 -1.57 2.04 0.86
N MET A 201 -2.47 1.65 1.72
CA MET A 201 -3.04 0.31 1.76
C MET A 201 -4.49 0.33 1.27
N VAL A 202 -4.85 -0.52 0.33
CA VAL A 202 -6.27 -0.78 0.02
C VAL A 202 -6.70 -2.05 0.74
N GLU A 203 -7.85 -2.01 1.39
CA GLU A 203 -8.37 -3.11 2.20
C GLU A 203 -9.89 -3.17 2.20
N GLN A 204 -10.40 -4.37 2.40
CA GLN A 204 -11.81 -4.62 2.68
C GLN A 204 -12.09 -4.72 4.18
N ASN A 205 -11.12 -5.21 4.96
CA ASN A 205 -11.23 -5.31 6.42
C ASN A 205 -11.00 -3.93 7.07
N ALA A 206 -12.06 -3.12 7.09
CA ALA A 206 -11.99 -1.74 7.56
C ALA A 206 -11.54 -1.61 9.02
N THR A 207 -12.01 -2.51 9.91
CA THR A 207 -11.63 -2.48 11.33
C THR A 207 -10.13 -2.62 11.51
N MET A 208 -9.54 -3.64 10.89
CA MET A 208 -8.11 -3.90 11.00
C MET A 208 -7.29 -2.79 10.35
N ALA A 209 -7.68 -2.34 9.15
CA ALA A 209 -6.97 -1.30 8.43
C ALA A 209 -6.95 0.02 9.21
N LEU A 210 -8.11 0.48 9.68
CA LEU A 210 -8.22 1.72 10.46
C LEU A 210 -7.55 1.64 11.83
N SER A 211 -7.40 0.44 12.41
CA SER A 211 -6.73 0.28 13.71
C SER A 211 -5.24 0.62 13.69
N ILE A 212 -4.63 0.65 12.51
CA ILE A 212 -3.20 0.96 12.33
C ILE A 212 -2.94 2.19 11.46
N ALA A 213 -3.96 2.71 10.76
CA ALA A 213 -3.84 3.85 9.87
C ALA A 213 -3.93 5.18 10.63
N ASP A 214 -3.28 6.20 10.09
CA ASP A 214 -3.42 7.58 10.54
C ASP A 214 -4.70 8.20 9.97
N ARG A 215 -4.99 7.92 8.70
CA ARG A 215 -6.13 8.45 7.96
C ARG A 215 -6.72 7.42 7.01
N GLY A 216 -8.00 7.57 6.67
CA GLY A 216 -8.70 6.71 5.74
C GLY A 216 -9.53 7.46 4.73
N TYR A 217 -9.78 6.78 3.62
CA TYR A 217 -10.74 7.13 2.58
C TYR A 217 -11.68 5.96 2.36
N VAL A 218 -12.95 6.24 2.10
CA VAL A 218 -13.95 5.22 1.72
C VAL A 218 -14.33 5.43 0.28
N LEU A 219 -14.06 4.41 -0.52
CA LEU A 219 -14.35 4.37 -1.96
C LEU A 219 -15.62 3.55 -2.20
N SER A 220 -16.60 4.15 -2.83
CA SER A 220 -17.84 3.49 -3.25
C SER A 220 -18.13 3.82 -4.71
N THR A 221 -18.33 2.80 -5.53
CA THR A 221 -18.72 2.93 -6.96
C THR A 221 -17.83 3.92 -7.74
N GLY A 222 -16.53 3.94 -7.42
CA GLY A 222 -15.54 4.79 -8.11
C GLY A 222 -15.41 6.20 -7.57
N GLU A 223 -16.07 6.56 -6.48
CA GLU A 223 -16.02 7.89 -5.85
C GLU A 223 -15.59 7.80 -4.38
N ILE A 224 -14.86 8.80 -3.88
CA ILE A 224 -14.58 8.95 -2.46
C ILE A 224 -15.86 9.51 -1.79
N VAL A 225 -16.46 8.72 -0.91
CA VAL A 225 -17.69 9.10 -0.22
C VAL A 225 -17.45 9.57 1.22
N LEU A 226 -16.29 9.23 1.79
CA LEU A 226 -15.92 9.63 3.14
C LEU A 226 -14.40 9.70 3.27
N GLU A 227 -13.88 10.66 4.03
CA GLU A 227 -12.47 10.76 4.37
C GLU A 227 -12.30 11.36 5.77
N GLY A 228 -11.22 11.04 6.44
CA GLY A 228 -10.89 11.61 7.74
C GLY A 228 -9.85 10.84 8.53
N PRO A 229 -9.50 11.31 9.73
CA PRO A 229 -8.65 10.57 10.67
C PRO A 229 -9.23 9.18 10.94
N ALA A 230 -8.36 8.17 10.99
CA ALA A 230 -8.80 6.78 11.15
C ALA A 230 -9.61 6.57 12.44
N ALA A 231 -9.26 7.26 13.53
CA ALA A 231 -9.98 7.18 14.79
C ALA A 231 -11.41 7.73 14.72
N GLU A 232 -11.67 8.71 13.86
CA GLU A 232 -13.01 9.26 13.61
C GLU A 232 -13.83 8.33 12.73
N LEU A 233 -13.21 7.80 11.66
CA LEU A 233 -13.84 6.85 10.75
C LEU A 233 -14.29 5.57 11.47
N LEU A 234 -13.52 5.06 12.43
CA LEU A 234 -13.90 3.91 13.27
C LEU A 234 -15.18 4.14 14.10
N ARG A 235 -15.53 5.42 14.37
CA ARG A 235 -16.73 5.78 15.13
C ARG A 235 -17.91 6.15 14.23
N HIS A 236 -17.68 6.30 12.91
CA HIS A 236 -18.70 6.74 11.98
C HIS A 236 -19.78 5.67 11.80
N GLU A 237 -21.05 6.02 12.07
CA GLU A 237 -22.16 5.05 12.09
C GLU A 237 -22.38 4.35 10.75
N ASP A 238 -22.35 5.10 9.63
CA ASP A 238 -22.57 4.52 8.29
C ASP A 238 -21.47 3.55 7.90
N LEU A 239 -20.21 3.86 8.27
CA LEU A 239 -19.09 2.96 8.04
C LEU A 239 -19.22 1.71 8.90
N ARG A 240 -19.66 1.84 10.15
CA ARG A 240 -19.95 0.71 11.03
C ARG A 240 -21.01 -0.21 10.44
N ARG A 241 -22.11 0.33 9.96
CA ARG A 241 -23.19 -0.46 9.34
C ARG A 241 -22.75 -1.13 8.05
N ALA A 242 -21.97 -0.45 7.20
CA ALA A 242 -21.59 -0.95 5.89
C ALA A 242 -20.40 -1.94 5.92
N TYR A 243 -19.45 -1.75 6.85
CA TYR A 243 -18.14 -2.44 6.80
C TYR A 243 -17.67 -3.06 8.12
N LEU A 244 -18.24 -2.69 9.28
CA LEU A 244 -17.74 -3.14 10.59
C LEU A 244 -18.63 -4.17 11.27
N GLY A 245 -19.73 -4.58 10.63
CA GLY A 245 -20.71 -5.52 11.20
C GLY A 245 -21.37 -4.91 12.43
N GLY A 246 -22.46 -4.20 12.23
CA GLY A 246 -23.26 -3.63 13.31
C GLY A 246 -24.02 -4.72 14.07
#